data_db09eafb928ba86bbe2679671d8e39ee
#
_entry.id   db09eafb928ba86bbe2679671d8e39ee
#
_cell.length_a   1.000
_cell.length_b   1.000
_cell.length_c   1.000
_cell.angle_alpha   90.00
_cell.angle_beta   90.00
_cell.angle_gamma   90.00
#
_symmetry.space_group_name_H-M   'P 1'
#
loop_
_entity.id
_entity.type
_entity.pdbx_description
1 polymer ?
#
loop_
_entity_poly.entity_id
_entity_poly.type
_entity_poly.pdbx_seq_one_letter_code
_entity_poly.pdbx_strand_id
1 'polypeptide(L)'
;AKELKPKKTQKGHPRYETAPGIQAQVDWKEDITIRNRYGENFTFQVFNYKLGYSRYPIFTYRLYKTRQDVIDCLIRSFKLTGGVPREILFDNMSSVMTFNGGHATVSSAMKEFAKDFGFQIKRCKARHAYTKGKVEAANKFMDWLLPYEGEFETEEELIEILDKINLKVQQNICQQTCVPPVLLLRYVRTRNTENAGIP
;
A
#
# COMPACT_ATOMS: atom_id res chain seq x y z
N ALA A 1 -2.52 38.63 36.26
CA ALA A 1 -2.90 38.41 34.87
C ALA A 1 -2.04 37.29 34.29
N LYS A 2 -2.65 36.14 33.92
CA LYS A 2 -1.96 35.03 33.26
C LYS A 2 -1.89 35.33 31.76
N GLU A 3 -0.70 35.57 31.24
CA GLU A 3 -0.48 35.70 29.82
C GLU A 3 -0.83 34.39 29.07
N LEU A 4 -1.78 34.47 28.18
CA LEU A 4 -2.15 33.38 27.27
C LEU A 4 -1.05 33.26 26.20
N LYS A 5 -0.23 32.21 26.28
CA LYS A 5 0.72 31.85 25.21
C LYS A 5 -0.03 31.54 23.92
N PRO A 6 0.35 32.11 22.78
CA PRO A 6 -0.32 31.84 21.50
C PRO A 6 -0.23 30.35 21.15
N LYS A 7 -1.37 29.75 20.80
CA LYS A 7 -1.42 28.36 20.29
C LYS A 7 -0.53 28.26 19.04
N LYS A 8 0.46 27.37 19.08
CA LYS A 8 1.26 27.02 17.88
C LYS A 8 0.29 26.52 16.81
N THR A 9 0.14 27.30 15.75
CA THR A 9 -0.54 26.86 14.54
C THR A 9 0.17 25.61 14.01
N GLN A 10 -0.52 24.48 13.98
CA GLN A 10 -0.02 23.28 13.30
C GLN A 10 0.19 23.64 11.83
N LYS A 11 1.44 23.66 11.39
CA LYS A 11 1.76 23.78 9.97
C LYS A 11 1.17 22.55 9.28
N GLY A 12 0.12 22.75 8.51
CA GLY A 12 -0.44 21.69 7.66
C GLY A 12 0.66 21.18 6.73
N HIS A 13 0.96 19.89 6.78
CA HIS A 13 1.87 19.27 5.83
C HIS A 13 1.26 19.39 4.43
N PRO A 14 2.02 19.86 3.41
CA PRO A 14 1.50 19.90 2.05
C PRO A 14 1.08 18.49 1.64
N ARG A 15 -0.20 18.32 1.30
CA ARG A 15 -0.71 17.07 0.73
C ARG A 15 -0.20 17.00 -0.70
N TYR A 16 0.69 16.05 -0.98
CA TYR A 16 1.07 15.73 -2.35
C TYR A 16 -0.09 14.97 -2.98
N GLU A 17 -0.94 15.70 -3.69
CA GLU A 17 -1.96 15.08 -4.54
C GLU A 17 -1.30 14.72 -5.87
N THR A 18 -1.29 13.44 -6.18
CA THR A 18 -0.81 12.94 -7.47
C THR A 18 -1.98 12.83 -8.44
N ALA A 19 -1.76 13.19 -9.70
CA ALA A 19 -2.76 12.96 -10.74
C ALA A 19 -3.05 11.45 -10.94
N PRO A 20 -4.21 11.08 -11.51
CA PRO A 20 -4.54 9.70 -11.83
C PRO A 20 -3.45 9.00 -12.63
N GLY A 21 -3.14 7.75 -12.28
CA GLY A 21 -2.15 6.92 -13.00
C GLY A 21 -0.68 7.33 -12.82
N ILE A 22 -0.39 8.38 -12.06
CA ILE A 22 1.00 8.83 -11.89
C ILE A 22 1.74 7.97 -10.88
N GLN A 23 1.20 7.77 -9.69
CA GLN A 23 1.97 7.17 -8.59
C GLN A 23 1.18 6.09 -7.85
N ALA A 24 1.89 5.02 -7.50
CA ALA A 24 1.51 4.12 -6.42
C ALA A 24 2.59 4.10 -5.35
N GLN A 25 2.21 3.72 -4.16
CA GLN A 25 3.11 3.50 -3.03
C GLN A 25 3.00 2.05 -2.57
N VAL A 26 4.13 1.44 -2.23
CA VAL A 26 4.17 0.08 -1.69
C VAL A 26 4.94 0.04 -0.37
N ASP A 27 4.49 -0.84 0.50
CA ASP A 27 5.02 -1.02 1.84
C ASP A 27 4.76 -2.44 2.32
N TRP A 28 5.60 -2.97 3.23
CA TRP A 28 5.35 -4.21 3.94
C TRP A 28 4.82 -3.91 5.33
N LYS A 29 3.81 -4.66 5.73
CA LYS A 29 3.45 -4.83 7.14
C LYS A 29 4.01 -6.17 7.56
N GLU A 30 5.02 -6.09 8.41
CA GLU A 30 5.89 -7.20 8.72
C GLU A 30 5.47 -7.91 10.00
N ASP A 31 5.70 -9.22 10.02
CA ASP A 31 5.57 -10.09 11.19
C ASP A 31 4.23 -9.94 11.92
N ILE A 32 3.14 -9.84 11.12
CA ILE A 32 1.78 -9.82 11.67
C ILE A 32 1.48 -11.20 12.23
N THR A 33 1.10 -11.24 13.51
CA THR A 33 0.71 -12.46 14.18
C THR A 33 -0.73 -12.36 14.64
N ILE A 34 -1.53 -13.39 14.31
CA ILE A 34 -2.93 -13.54 14.73
C ILE A 34 -3.16 -15.02 15.10
N ARG A 35 -4.04 -15.27 16.06
CA ARG A 35 -4.37 -16.64 16.47
C ARG A 35 -5.58 -17.16 15.73
N ASN A 36 -5.53 -18.45 15.37
CA ASN A 36 -6.68 -19.15 14.82
C ASN A 36 -7.64 -19.63 15.93
N ARG A 37 -8.71 -20.32 15.56
CA ARG A 37 -9.73 -20.88 16.46
C ARG A 37 -9.15 -21.88 17.47
N TYR A 38 -8.08 -22.56 17.12
CA TYR A 38 -7.40 -23.55 17.97
C TYR A 38 -6.33 -22.94 18.89
N GLY A 39 -6.13 -21.62 18.83
CA GLY A 39 -5.11 -20.91 19.61
C GLY A 39 -3.70 -20.97 19.00
N GLU A 40 -3.56 -21.47 17.77
CA GLU A 40 -2.29 -21.53 17.06
C GLU A 40 -1.96 -20.15 16.44
N ASN A 41 -0.70 -19.76 16.51
CA ASN A 41 -0.23 -18.50 15.95
C ASN A 41 0.07 -18.62 14.46
N PHE A 42 -0.54 -17.77 13.65
CA PHE A 42 -0.20 -17.54 12.26
C PHE A 42 0.60 -16.26 12.14
N THR A 43 1.85 -16.36 11.68
CA THR A 43 2.73 -15.21 11.45
C THR A 43 2.97 -15.06 9.96
N PHE A 44 2.68 -13.88 9.41
CA PHE A 44 2.71 -13.61 7.99
C PHE A 44 3.06 -12.15 7.70
N GLN A 45 3.21 -11.85 6.43
CA GLN A 45 3.53 -10.54 5.89
C GLN A 45 2.36 -10.04 5.06
N VAL A 46 2.12 -8.74 5.06
CA VAL A 46 1.12 -8.14 4.17
C VAL A 46 1.79 -7.11 3.27
N PHE A 47 1.77 -7.39 1.97
CA PHE A 47 2.16 -6.40 0.97
C PHE A 47 1.02 -5.41 0.80
N ASN A 48 1.30 -4.15 1.07
CA ASN A 48 0.36 -3.05 0.92
C ASN A 48 0.72 -2.26 -0.34
N TYR A 49 -0.15 -2.29 -1.34
CA TYR A 49 -0.10 -1.44 -2.52
C TYR A 49 -1.19 -0.39 -2.43
N LYS A 50 -0.87 0.88 -2.71
CA LYS A 50 -1.83 1.98 -2.61
C LYS A 50 -1.64 2.97 -3.75
N LEU A 51 -2.71 3.24 -4.50
CA LEU A 51 -2.71 4.29 -5.53
C LEU A 51 -2.66 5.69 -4.92
N GLY A 52 -1.84 6.55 -5.50
CA GLY A 52 -1.63 7.91 -5.00
C GLY A 52 -2.86 8.80 -5.11
N TYR A 53 -3.60 8.74 -6.22
CA TYR A 53 -4.79 9.55 -6.47
C TYR A 53 -6.02 9.02 -5.71
N SER A 54 -6.47 7.82 -6.06
CA SER A 54 -7.71 7.26 -5.52
C SER A 54 -7.59 6.78 -4.08
N ARG A 55 -6.37 6.65 -3.56
CA ARG A 55 -6.07 6.02 -2.27
C ARG A 55 -6.52 4.56 -2.19
N TYR A 56 -6.78 3.93 -3.34
CA TYR A 56 -7.23 2.55 -3.45
C TYR A 56 -6.16 1.59 -2.91
N PRO A 57 -6.42 0.89 -1.80
CA PRO A 57 -5.46 -0.03 -1.21
C PRO A 57 -5.67 -1.43 -1.73
N ILE A 58 -4.60 -2.22 -1.77
CA ILE A 58 -4.61 -3.66 -1.97
C ILE A 58 -3.67 -4.26 -0.95
N PHE A 59 -4.21 -5.08 -0.05
CA PHE A 59 -3.46 -5.89 0.91
C PHE A 59 -3.35 -7.30 0.38
N THR A 60 -2.13 -7.82 0.27
CA THR A 60 -1.86 -9.18 -0.23
C THR A 60 -1.08 -9.96 0.81
N TYR A 61 -1.62 -11.12 1.20
CA TYR A 61 -0.96 -12.09 2.08
C TYR A 61 0.30 -12.67 1.44
N ARG A 62 1.37 -12.81 2.23
CA ARG A 62 2.60 -13.55 1.88
C ARG A 62 3.22 -14.15 3.15
N LEU A 63 3.86 -15.30 3.01
CA LEU A 63 4.68 -15.88 4.09
C LEU A 63 6.05 -15.21 4.15
N TYR A 64 6.59 -14.81 3.00
CA TYR A 64 7.92 -14.25 2.87
C TYR A 64 7.89 -12.86 2.21
N LYS A 65 9.04 -12.17 2.26
CA LYS A 65 9.26 -10.85 1.64
C LYS A 65 10.34 -10.92 0.57
N THR A 66 10.33 -11.96 -0.24
CA THR A 66 11.32 -12.15 -1.31
C THR A 66 11.08 -11.16 -2.44
N ARG A 67 12.05 -11.04 -3.33
CA ARG A 67 11.89 -10.25 -4.55
C ARG A 67 10.75 -10.79 -5.42
N GLN A 68 10.62 -12.11 -5.51
CA GLN A 68 9.54 -12.74 -6.25
C GLN A 68 8.18 -12.38 -5.67
N ASP A 69 8.04 -12.38 -4.32
CA ASP A 69 6.79 -11.97 -3.67
C ASP A 69 6.41 -10.52 -4.03
N VAL A 70 7.39 -9.60 -4.09
CA VAL A 70 7.13 -8.22 -4.52
C VAL A 70 6.64 -8.17 -5.96
N ILE A 71 7.29 -8.89 -6.89
CA ILE A 71 6.90 -8.95 -8.30
C ILE A 71 5.49 -9.49 -8.46
N ASP A 72 5.16 -10.62 -7.82
CA ASP A 72 3.85 -11.25 -7.89
C ASP A 72 2.74 -10.34 -7.32
N CYS A 73 3.02 -9.67 -6.19
CA CYS A 73 2.11 -8.71 -5.60
C CYS A 73 1.88 -7.50 -6.49
N LEU A 74 2.91 -7.00 -7.18
CA LEU A 74 2.77 -5.91 -8.13
C LEU A 74 1.95 -6.32 -9.35
N ILE A 75 2.21 -7.49 -9.94
CA ILE A 75 1.42 -8.02 -11.06
C ILE A 75 -0.04 -8.19 -10.68
N ARG A 76 -0.33 -8.77 -9.49
CA ARG A 76 -1.69 -8.86 -8.96
C ARG A 76 -2.34 -7.47 -8.83
N SER A 77 -1.59 -6.51 -8.29
CA SER A 77 -2.08 -5.14 -8.09
C SER A 77 -2.39 -4.43 -9.42
N PHE A 78 -1.54 -4.59 -10.43
CA PHE A 78 -1.76 -4.03 -11.77
C PHE A 78 -3.03 -4.61 -12.41
N LYS A 79 -3.24 -5.92 -12.29
CA LYS A 79 -4.48 -6.58 -12.77
C LYS A 79 -5.72 -6.03 -12.06
N LEU A 80 -5.68 -5.92 -10.74
CA LEU A 80 -6.80 -5.43 -9.94
C LEU A 80 -7.09 -3.94 -10.16
N THR A 81 -6.08 -3.10 -10.38
CA THR A 81 -6.26 -1.68 -10.66
C THR A 81 -6.50 -1.37 -12.14
N GLY A 82 -6.28 -2.35 -13.03
CA GLY A 82 -6.49 -2.22 -14.47
C GLY A 82 -5.42 -1.41 -15.18
N GLY A 83 -4.20 -1.36 -14.63
CA GLY A 83 -3.09 -0.67 -15.27
C GLY A 83 -1.88 -0.53 -14.37
N VAL A 84 -0.80 -0.03 -14.98
CA VAL A 84 0.49 0.21 -14.32
C VAL A 84 0.66 1.71 -14.10
N PRO A 85 0.97 2.19 -12.88
CA PRO A 85 1.23 3.61 -12.64
C PRO A 85 2.59 4.00 -13.26
N ARG A 86 2.76 5.28 -13.59
CA ARG A 86 4.03 5.77 -14.15
C ARG A 86 5.22 5.60 -13.21
N GLU A 87 4.97 5.70 -11.90
CA GLU A 87 6.01 5.49 -10.89
C GLU A 87 5.48 4.77 -9.67
N ILE A 88 6.34 3.99 -9.05
CA ILE A 88 6.04 3.29 -7.80
C ILE A 88 7.06 3.73 -6.76
N LEU A 89 6.55 4.23 -5.63
CA LEU A 89 7.34 4.65 -4.49
C LEU A 89 7.55 3.46 -3.56
N PHE A 90 8.80 3.02 -3.46
CA PHE A 90 9.24 1.97 -2.55
C PHE A 90 9.88 2.58 -1.30
N ASP A 91 9.58 1.99 -0.16
CA ASP A 91 10.46 2.17 1.00
C ASP A 91 11.78 1.40 0.76
N ASN A 92 12.74 1.55 1.69
CA ASN A 92 14.05 0.87 1.60
C ASN A 92 13.92 -0.66 1.81
N MET A 93 13.18 -1.34 0.94
CA MET A 93 12.96 -2.79 0.98
C MET A 93 14.20 -3.54 0.49
N SER A 94 14.75 -4.44 1.30
CA SER A 94 15.88 -5.30 0.91
C SER A 94 15.58 -6.21 -0.28
N SER A 95 14.30 -6.58 -0.46
CA SER A 95 13.84 -7.36 -1.62
C SER A 95 13.91 -6.60 -2.95
N VAL A 96 13.94 -5.27 -2.91
CA VAL A 96 14.02 -4.39 -4.10
C VAL A 96 15.41 -3.80 -4.26
N MET A 97 16.09 -3.53 -3.13
CA MET A 97 17.37 -2.83 -3.09
C MET A 97 18.52 -3.79 -2.80
N THR A 98 19.67 -3.49 -3.38
CA THR A 98 20.97 -4.08 -3.01
C THR A 98 21.76 -3.02 -2.26
N PHE A 99 22.34 -3.40 -1.13
CA PHE A 99 23.13 -2.52 -0.27
C PHE A 99 24.61 -2.85 -0.39
N ASN A 100 25.40 -1.92 -0.94
CA ASN A 100 26.85 -2.06 -1.05
C ASN A 100 27.53 -0.82 -0.47
N GLY A 101 28.40 -0.99 0.52
CA GLY A 101 29.19 0.11 1.11
C GLY A 101 28.36 1.30 1.60
N GLY A 102 27.18 1.04 2.18
CA GLY A 102 26.27 2.09 2.65
C GLY A 102 25.40 2.74 1.55
N HIS A 103 25.61 2.38 0.30
CA HIS A 103 24.79 2.86 -0.82
C HIS A 103 23.73 1.81 -1.21
N ALA A 104 22.46 2.23 -1.24
CA ALA A 104 21.37 1.40 -1.70
C ALA A 104 21.12 1.64 -3.19
N THR A 105 21.21 0.58 -4.00
CA THR A 105 20.89 0.59 -5.43
C THR A 105 19.74 -0.36 -5.71
N VAL A 106 18.93 -0.06 -6.72
CA VAL A 106 17.88 -0.97 -7.16
C VAL A 106 18.53 -2.19 -7.81
N SER A 107 18.10 -3.40 -7.44
CA SER A 107 18.59 -4.65 -8.01
C SER A 107 18.32 -4.72 -9.52
N SER A 108 19.19 -5.43 -10.29
CA SER A 108 19.05 -5.57 -11.75
C SER A 108 17.69 -6.17 -12.15
N ALA A 109 17.27 -7.23 -11.48
CA ALA A 109 15.99 -7.87 -11.76
C ALA A 109 14.78 -6.93 -11.56
N MET A 110 14.80 -6.06 -10.54
CA MET A 110 13.74 -5.06 -10.36
C MET A 110 13.80 -3.95 -11.41
N LYS A 111 14.98 -3.59 -11.90
CA LYS A 111 15.12 -2.62 -13.00
C LYS A 111 14.57 -3.19 -14.31
N GLU A 112 14.85 -4.45 -14.62
CA GLU A 112 14.32 -5.14 -15.78
C GLU A 112 12.80 -5.25 -15.71
N PHE A 113 12.27 -5.72 -14.58
CA PHE A 113 10.83 -5.77 -14.34
C PHE A 113 10.15 -4.39 -14.52
N ALA A 114 10.74 -3.34 -13.96
CA ALA A 114 10.20 -1.99 -14.11
C ALA A 114 10.23 -1.50 -15.57
N LYS A 115 11.27 -1.86 -16.32
CA LYS A 115 11.39 -1.56 -17.75
C LYS A 115 10.32 -2.29 -18.56
N ASP A 116 10.11 -3.59 -18.32
CA ASP A 116 9.15 -4.43 -19.04
C ASP A 116 7.70 -3.96 -18.82
N PHE A 117 7.39 -3.51 -17.61
CA PHE A 117 6.06 -2.98 -17.26
C PHE A 117 5.91 -1.47 -17.47
N GLY A 118 6.98 -0.76 -17.84
CA GLY A 118 6.94 0.65 -18.20
C GLY A 118 6.75 1.62 -17.01
N PHE A 119 7.26 1.29 -15.82
CA PHE A 119 7.19 2.18 -14.67
C PHE A 119 8.56 2.58 -14.11
N GLN A 120 8.60 3.68 -13.37
CA GLN A 120 9.81 4.15 -12.69
C GLN A 120 9.81 3.73 -11.22
N ILE A 121 10.95 3.21 -10.74
CA ILE A 121 11.17 2.95 -9.32
C ILE A 121 11.61 4.24 -8.63
N LYS A 122 10.83 4.71 -7.67
CA LYS A 122 11.16 5.83 -6.79
C LYS A 122 11.46 5.34 -5.39
N ARG A 123 12.40 5.98 -4.72
CA ARG A 123 12.76 5.67 -3.33
C ARG A 123 12.20 6.72 -2.39
N CYS A 124 11.66 6.29 -1.27
CA CYS A 124 11.38 7.20 -0.16
C CYS A 124 12.70 7.80 0.34
N LYS A 125 12.78 9.13 0.37
CA LYS A 125 13.94 9.82 1.00
C LYS A 125 13.89 9.56 2.50
N ALA A 126 14.98 9.01 3.05
CA ALA A 126 15.14 8.87 4.49
C ALA A 126 15.03 10.26 5.17
N ARG A 127 14.29 10.35 6.30
CA ARG A 127 14.15 11.53 7.17
C ARG A 127 13.07 12.58 6.86
N HIS A 128 12.01 12.28 6.14
CA HIS A 128 10.81 13.13 6.21
C HIS A 128 9.70 12.43 7.00
N ALA A 129 8.88 13.19 7.72
CA ALA A 129 7.83 12.86 8.73
C ALA A 129 6.91 11.63 8.48
N TYR A 130 7.31 10.70 7.61
CA TYR A 130 6.61 9.47 7.28
C TYR A 130 6.60 8.41 8.40
N THR A 131 7.55 8.50 9.35
CA THR A 131 7.63 7.51 10.45
C THR A 131 6.38 7.51 11.31
N LYS A 132 5.80 8.68 11.59
CA LYS A 132 4.57 8.80 12.37
C LYS A 132 3.34 8.26 11.60
N GLY A 133 3.27 8.56 10.31
CA GLY A 133 2.20 8.06 9.43
C GLY A 133 2.26 6.55 9.16
N LYS A 134 3.44 5.92 9.23
CA LYS A 134 3.60 4.46 9.10
C LYS A 134 3.09 3.69 10.30
N VAL A 135 3.39 4.16 11.51
CA VAL A 135 2.87 3.54 12.75
C VAL A 135 1.35 3.66 12.80
N GLU A 136 0.80 4.82 12.47
CA GLU A 136 -0.66 5.02 12.39
C GLU A 136 -1.31 4.12 11.33
N ALA A 137 -0.71 3.96 10.16
CA ALA A 137 -1.22 3.08 9.10
C ALA A 137 -1.09 1.59 9.44
N ALA A 138 -0.04 1.20 10.18
CA ALA A 138 0.11 -0.17 10.68
C ALA A 138 -0.95 -0.48 11.74
N ASN A 139 -1.13 0.40 12.71
CA ASN A 139 -2.16 0.26 13.75
C ASN A 139 -3.56 0.15 13.13
N LYS A 140 -3.87 1.00 12.16
CA LYS A 140 -5.18 0.96 11.49
C LYS A 140 -5.45 -0.35 10.75
N PHE A 141 -4.42 -1.00 10.18
CA PHE A 141 -4.59 -2.32 9.57
C PHE A 141 -4.90 -3.39 10.64
N MET A 142 -4.20 -3.34 11.77
CA MET A 142 -4.46 -4.24 12.89
C MET A 142 -5.88 -4.06 13.44
N ASP A 143 -6.40 -2.84 13.52
CA ASP A 143 -7.78 -2.55 13.94
C ASP A 143 -8.82 -3.26 13.04
N TRP A 144 -8.50 -3.48 11.76
CA TRP A 144 -9.37 -4.22 10.85
C TRP A 144 -9.21 -5.74 10.94
N LEU A 145 -8.03 -6.21 11.32
CA LEU A 145 -7.68 -7.63 11.39
C LEU A 145 -8.06 -8.27 12.72
N LEU A 146 -7.82 -7.58 13.85
CA LEU A 146 -8.06 -8.11 15.21
C LEU A 146 -9.47 -8.65 15.46
N PRO A 147 -10.56 -8.09 14.88
CA PRO A 147 -11.89 -8.66 15.04
C PRO A 147 -12.04 -10.10 14.53
N TYR A 148 -11.09 -10.58 13.72
CA TYR A 148 -11.08 -11.93 13.17
C TYR A 148 -10.16 -12.89 13.94
N GLU A 149 -9.57 -12.44 15.07
CA GLU A 149 -8.79 -13.31 15.94
C GLU A 149 -9.68 -14.43 16.51
N GLY A 150 -9.28 -15.68 16.31
CA GLY A 150 -10.08 -16.84 16.71
C GLY A 150 -11.22 -17.22 15.76
N GLU A 151 -11.42 -16.52 14.65
CA GLU A 151 -12.54 -16.72 13.72
C GLU A 151 -12.18 -17.57 12.49
N PHE A 152 -10.93 -17.99 12.33
CA PHE A 152 -10.46 -18.78 11.19
C PHE A 152 -9.74 -20.05 11.67
N GLU A 153 -9.63 -21.04 10.78
CA GLU A 153 -8.94 -22.31 11.04
C GLU A 153 -7.68 -22.45 10.19
N THR A 154 -7.74 -22.05 8.90
CA THR A 154 -6.69 -22.30 7.91
C THR A 154 -6.11 -21.01 7.34
N GLU A 155 -4.98 -21.14 6.62
CA GLU A 155 -4.36 -20.05 5.88
C GLU A 155 -5.28 -19.50 4.78
N GLU A 156 -6.02 -20.38 4.10
CA GLU A 156 -6.96 -20.01 3.05
C GLU A 156 -8.07 -19.10 3.60
N GLU A 157 -8.64 -19.45 4.75
CA GLU A 157 -9.65 -18.63 5.42
C GLU A 157 -9.08 -17.27 5.87
N LEU A 158 -7.81 -17.24 6.31
CA LEU A 158 -7.13 -15.99 6.62
C LEU A 158 -6.94 -15.11 5.37
N ILE A 159 -6.64 -15.70 4.23
CA ILE A 159 -6.55 -14.98 2.94
C ILE A 159 -7.92 -14.42 2.56
N GLU A 160 -9.02 -15.16 2.73
CA GLU A 160 -10.37 -14.66 2.50
C GLU A 160 -10.74 -13.51 3.44
N ILE A 161 -10.30 -13.54 4.69
CA ILE A 161 -10.47 -12.43 5.64
C ILE A 161 -9.76 -11.17 5.12
N LEU A 162 -8.54 -11.32 4.60
CA LEU A 162 -7.82 -10.19 3.99
C LEU A 162 -8.54 -9.63 2.76
N ASP A 163 -9.16 -10.47 1.95
CA ASP A 163 -9.97 -10.02 0.81
C ASP A 163 -11.25 -9.30 1.28
N LYS A 164 -11.89 -9.73 2.36
CA LYS A 164 -13.01 -9.00 3.00
C LYS A 164 -12.56 -7.65 3.54
N ILE A 165 -11.38 -7.56 4.16
CA ILE A 165 -10.79 -6.29 4.62
C ILE A 165 -10.50 -5.36 3.43
N ASN A 166 -9.94 -5.89 2.34
CA ASN A 166 -9.73 -5.13 1.11
C ASN A 166 -11.03 -4.50 0.62
N LEU A 167 -12.09 -5.28 0.46
CA LEU A 167 -13.39 -4.81 0.00
C LEU A 167 -13.95 -3.72 0.94
N LYS A 168 -13.92 -3.95 2.25
CA LYS A 168 -14.38 -2.99 3.25
C LYS A 168 -13.66 -1.64 3.15
N VAL A 169 -12.32 -1.68 3.06
CA VAL A 169 -11.51 -0.44 3.02
C VAL A 169 -11.66 0.30 1.69
N GLN A 170 -11.82 -0.43 0.60
CA GLN A 170 -12.01 0.14 -0.73
C GLN A 170 -13.37 0.81 -0.91
N GLN A 171 -14.40 0.33 -0.20
CA GLN A 171 -15.78 0.83 -0.26
C GLN A 171 -16.08 1.92 0.78
N ASN A 172 -15.32 1.97 1.88
CA ASN A 172 -15.50 2.96 2.92
C ASN A 172 -14.97 4.34 2.50
N ILE A 173 -15.59 5.41 2.99
CA ILE A 173 -15.15 6.78 2.75
C ILE A 173 -13.72 6.96 3.26
N CYS A 174 -12.82 7.32 2.35
CA CYS A 174 -11.44 7.67 2.70
C CYS A 174 -11.40 9.10 3.25
N GLN A 175 -10.88 9.29 4.46
CA GLN A 175 -10.76 10.60 5.10
C GLN A 175 -9.95 11.62 4.28
N GLN A 176 -9.02 11.18 3.44
CA GLN A 176 -8.16 12.05 2.64
C GLN A 176 -8.86 12.58 1.39
N THR A 177 -9.72 11.76 0.78
CA THR A 177 -10.42 12.10 -0.47
C THR A 177 -11.90 12.41 -0.25
N CYS A 178 -12.43 12.14 0.95
CA CYS A 178 -13.86 12.24 1.31
C CYS A 178 -14.79 11.40 0.41
N VAL A 179 -14.22 10.45 -0.35
CA VAL A 179 -14.93 9.57 -1.28
C VAL A 179 -14.38 8.15 -1.13
N PRO A 180 -15.20 7.10 -1.34
CA PRO A 180 -14.71 5.74 -1.38
C PRO A 180 -13.66 5.54 -2.48
N PRO A 181 -12.50 4.90 -2.18
CA PRO A 181 -11.43 4.69 -3.14
C PRO A 181 -11.85 4.00 -4.43
N VAL A 182 -12.79 3.06 -4.34
CA VAL A 182 -13.32 2.32 -5.49
C VAL A 182 -14.06 3.22 -6.50
N LEU A 183 -14.73 4.26 -6.04
CA LEU A 183 -15.43 5.19 -6.92
C LEU A 183 -14.44 6.03 -7.72
N LEU A 184 -13.39 6.54 -7.08
CA LEU A 184 -12.34 7.29 -7.76
C LEU A 184 -11.57 6.42 -8.76
N LEU A 185 -11.34 5.14 -8.44
CA LEU A 185 -10.71 4.21 -9.36
C LEU A 185 -11.57 3.98 -10.61
N ARG A 186 -12.87 3.75 -10.43
CA ARG A 186 -13.85 3.57 -11.54
C ARG A 186 -13.92 4.81 -12.41
N TYR A 187 -14.04 5.98 -11.83
CA TYR A 187 -14.08 7.25 -12.54
C TYR A 187 -12.88 7.46 -13.48
N VAL A 188 -11.67 7.14 -13.02
CA VAL A 188 -10.46 7.23 -13.83
C VAL A 188 -10.48 6.22 -14.98
N ARG A 189 -10.94 5.00 -14.73
CA ARG A 189 -11.05 3.95 -15.77
C ARG A 189 -12.02 4.36 -16.88
N THR A 190 -13.21 4.86 -16.52
CA THR A 190 -14.23 5.27 -17.48
C THR A 190 -13.70 6.40 -18.37
N ARG A 191 -13.05 7.42 -17.81
CA ARG A 191 -12.47 8.51 -18.61
C ARG A 191 -11.37 8.06 -19.56
N ASN A 192 -10.56 7.09 -19.15
CA ASN A 192 -9.50 6.57 -20.02
C ASN A 192 -10.05 5.74 -21.19
N THR A 193 -11.17 5.02 -21.00
CA THR A 193 -11.86 4.31 -22.08
C THR A 193 -12.54 5.26 -23.06
N GLU A 194 -13.17 6.32 -22.60
CA GLU A 194 -13.78 7.35 -23.45
C GLU A 194 -12.74 8.10 -24.29
N ASN A 195 -11.56 8.41 -23.71
CA ASN A 195 -10.48 9.08 -24.43
C ASN A 195 -9.68 8.17 -25.35
N ALA A 196 -9.74 6.84 -25.18
CA ALA A 196 -9.01 5.88 -26.00
C ALA A 196 -9.71 5.58 -27.33
N GLY A 197 -10.92 6.11 -27.58
CA GLY A 197 -11.63 5.95 -28.87
C GLY A 197 -11.85 4.48 -29.25
N ILE A 198 -12.02 3.60 -28.29
CA ILE A 198 -12.33 2.18 -28.55
C ILE A 198 -13.83 2.09 -28.88
N PRO A 199 -14.18 1.58 -30.09
CA PRO A 199 -15.57 1.47 -30.52
C PRO A 199 -16.36 0.49 -29.67
#